data_5ecbafc5b1163708fc0c87ac753df1db
#
_entry.id   5ecbafc5b1163708fc0c87ac753df1db
#
_cell.length_a   1.000
_cell.length_b   1.000
_cell.length_c   1.000
_cell.angle_alpha   90.00
_cell.angle_beta   90.00
_cell.angle_gamma   90.00
#
_symmetry.space_group_name_H-M   'P 1'
#
loop_
_entity.id
_entity.type
_entity.pdbx_description
1 polymer ?
#
loop_
_entity_poly.entity_id
_entity_poly.type
_entity_poly.pdbx_seq_one_letter_code
_entity_poly.pdbx_strand_id
1 'polypeptide(L)'
;KDDKDIFIARKKYTSQEQFKRDSIILWRDEICKKYLFGDPDRQETHLITETEVEQIPVITREVSFHNKFAVEMRGLWRTDNFVMGGPFVSYTLADPSKGMLYYIEGFTFSPGKDQREIIRELETILYTFRISSELTTPVKN
;
A
#
# COMPACT_ATOMS: atom_id res chain seq x y z
N LYS A 1 -20.61 5.80 6.95
CA LYS A 1 -20.32 4.66 6.10
C LYS A 1 -18.84 4.45 5.96
N ASP A 2 -18.41 3.21 6.12
CA ASP A 2 -17.00 2.85 6.02
C ASP A 2 -16.62 2.58 4.57
N ASP A 3 -15.52 3.20 4.13
CA ASP A 3 -14.97 2.91 2.82
C ASP A 3 -13.61 2.25 3.01
N LYS A 4 -13.51 1.01 2.55
CA LYS A 4 -12.28 0.23 2.58
C LYS A 4 -11.91 -0.10 1.15
N ASP A 5 -10.66 0.15 0.81
CA ASP A 5 -10.16 -0.07 -0.55
C ASP A 5 -8.85 -0.82 -0.53
N ILE A 6 -8.65 -1.63 -1.55
CA ILE A 6 -7.42 -2.38 -1.77
C ILE A 6 -6.94 -2.02 -3.18
N PHE A 7 -5.64 -1.77 -3.33
CA PHE A 7 -5.10 -1.65 -4.67
C PHE A 7 -3.74 -2.35 -4.76
N ILE A 8 -3.41 -2.71 -5.98
CA ILE A 8 -2.17 -3.41 -6.29
C ILE A 8 -1.53 -2.67 -7.45
N ALA A 9 -0.23 -2.39 -7.32
CA ALA A 9 0.55 -1.78 -8.37
C ALA A 9 1.80 -2.61 -8.60
N ARG A 10 2.39 -2.46 -9.79
CA ARG A 10 3.64 -3.14 -10.09
C ARG A 10 4.48 -2.28 -11.01
N LYS A 11 5.77 -2.48 -10.93
CA LYS A 11 6.73 -1.86 -11.84
C LYS A 11 7.97 -2.70 -11.89
N LYS A 12 8.89 -2.35 -12.75
CA LYS A 12 10.14 -3.08 -12.89
C LYS A 12 10.95 -2.97 -11.60
N TYR A 13 11.47 -4.10 -11.14
CA TYR A 13 12.40 -4.11 -10.02
C TYR A 13 13.80 -3.82 -10.54
N THR A 14 14.42 -2.77 -10.04
CA THR A 14 15.73 -2.32 -10.51
C THR A 14 16.81 -2.40 -9.45
N SER A 15 16.48 -2.14 -8.19
CA SER A 15 17.49 -2.15 -7.14
C SER A 15 16.85 -2.14 -5.75
N GLN A 16 17.67 -2.43 -4.74
CA GLN A 16 17.26 -2.39 -3.35
C GLN A 16 16.84 -0.99 -2.89
N GLU A 17 17.27 0.04 -3.60
CA GLU A 17 16.87 1.41 -3.28
C GLU A 17 15.36 1.60 -3.31
N GLN A 18 14.68 0.80 -4.11
CA GLN A 18 13.21 0.88 -4.22
C GLN A 18 12.49 0.47 -2.95
N PHE A 19 13.18 -0.21 -2.03
CA PHE A 19 12.59 -0.61 -0.75
C PHE A 19 12.74 0.43 0.34
N LYS A 20 13.43 1.53 0.08
CA LYS A 20 13.58 2.59 1.08
C LYS A 20 12.27 3.33 1.29
N ARG A 21 12.06 3.78 2.53
CA ARG A 21 10.83 4.46 2.92
C ARG A 21 10.45 5.58 1.95
N ASP A 22 11.39 6.46 1.67
CA ASP A 22 11.10 7.63 0.83
C ASP A 22 10.81 7.22 -0.61
N SER A 23 11.46 6.17 -1.10
CA SER A 23 11.19 5.65 -2.44
C SER A 23 9.79 5.06 -2.54
N ILE A 24 9.36 4.35 -1.49
CA ILE A 24 8.02 3.76 -1.47
C ILE A 24 6.97 4.87 -1.40
N ILE A 25 7.18 5.88 -0.55
CA ILE A 25 6.26 7.00 -0.44
C ILE A 25 6.12 7.72 -1.79
N LEU A 26 7.23 7.96 -2.46
CA LEU A 26 7.21 8.62 -3.75
C LEU A 26 6.41 7.82 -4.77
N TRP A 27 6.63 6.51 -4.83
CA TRP A 27 5.89 5.65 -5.74
C TRP A 27 4.40 5.63 -5.40
N ARG A 28 4.08 5.51 -4.10
CA ARG A 28 2.69 5.55 -3.67
C ARG A 28 2.01 6.84 -4.11
N ASP A 29 2.66 7.97 -3.90
CA ASP A 29 2.08 9.27 -4.26
C ASP A 29 1.89 9.41 -5.77
N GLU A 30 2.79 8.83 -6.57
CA GLU A 30 2.61 8.80 -8.02
C GLU A 30 1.38 8.00 -8.42
N ILE A 31 1.19 6.84 -7.78
CA ILE A 31 0.01 6.00 -8.04
C ILE A 31 -1.25 6.75 -7.64
N CYS A 32 -1.26 7.35 -6.47
CA CYS A 32 -2.43 8.04 -5.94
C CYS A 32 -2.82 9.22 -6.81
N LYS A 33 -1.85 9.98 -7.26
CA LYS A 33 -2.13 11.14 -8.11
C LYS A 33 -2.77 10.73 -9.44
N LYS A 34 -2.39 9.56 -9.93
CA LYS A 34 -2.84 9.10 -11.24
C LYS A 34 -4.17 8.36 -11.18
N TYR A 35 -4.47 7.66 -10.10
CA TYR A 35 -5.59 6.73 -10.05
C TYR A 35 -6.55 6.91 -8.88
N LEU A 36 -6.15 7.57 -7.80
CA LEU A 36 -6.96 7.61 -6.58
C LEU A 36 -7.39 9.03 -6.27
N PHE A 37 -8.60 9.36 -6.70
CA PHE A 37 -9.14 10.71 -6.56
C PHE A 37 -9.99 10.82 -5.28
N GLY A 38 -10.00 12.01 -4.70
CA GLY A 38 -10.77 12.24 -3.49
C GLY A 38 -12.27 12.17 -3.73
N ASP A 39 -12.70 12.67 -4.88
CA ASP A 39 -14.08 12.60 -5.31
C ASP A 39 -14.08 11.90 -6.68
N PRO A 40 -14.79 10.76 -6.82
CA PRO A 40 -14.80 10.05 -8.09
C PRO A 40 -15.24 10.90 -9.29
N ASP A 41 -16.08 11.90 -9.03
CA ASP A 41 -16.59 12.78 -10.09
C ASP A 41 -15.75 14.02 -10.30
N ARG A 42 -14.72 14.23 -9.47
CA ARG A 42 -13.90 15.44 -9.51
C ARG A 42 -12.43 15.03 -9.36
N GLN A 43 -11.72 15.05 -10.47
CA GLN A 43 -10.34 14.56 -10.51
C GLN A 43 -9.30 15.60 -10.13
N GLU A 44 -9.71 16.77 -9.67
CA GLU A 44 -8.78 17.77 -9.20
C GLU A 44 -8.24 17.52 -7.80
N THR A 45 -8.80 16.56 -7.06
CA THR A 45 -8.26 16.14 -5.76
C THR A 45 -7.86 14.69 -5.81
N HIS A 46 -6.77 14.35 -5.15
CA HIS A 46 -6.27 12.98 -5.11
C HIS A 46 -5.69 12.67 -3.73
N LEU A 47 -5.49 11.39 -3.48
CA LEU A 47 -4.87 10.94 -2.24
C LEU A 47 -3.37 11.25 -2.26
N ILE A 48 -2.84 11.47 -1.07
CA ILE A 48 -1.41 11.70 -0.88
C ILE A 48 -1.04 11.12 0.49
N THR A 49 0.21 10.72 0.65
CA THR A 49 0.69 10.22 1.92
C THR A 49 0.87 11.40 2.89
N GLU A 50 0.35 11.26 4.10
CA GLU A 50 0.50 12.30 5.12
C GLU A 50 1.87 12.16 5.77
N THR A 51 2.75 13.11 5.54
CA THR A 51 4.11 13.08 6.08
C THR A 51 4.40 14.24 7.04
N GLU A 52 3.43 15.11 7.27
CA GLU A 52 3.66 16.34 8.04
C GLU A 52 3.18 16.27 9.48
N VAL A 53 2.54 15.18 9.89
CA VAL A 53 2.09 15.01 11.28
C VAL A 53 3.15 14.26 12.05
N GLU A 54 3.91 14.98 12.86
CA GLU A 54 5.05 14.39 13.57
C GLU A 54 4.65 13.29 14.55
N GLN A 55 3.46 13.41 15.15
CA GLN A 55 2.99 12.45 16.13
C GLN A 55 2.58 11.11 15.52
N ILE A 56 2.33 11.08 14.22
CA ILE A 56 1.94 9.86 13.52
C ILE A 56 2.77 9.76 12.23
N PRO A 57 4.07 9.44 12.38
CA PRO A 57 4.93 9.36 11.19
C PRO A 57 4.62 8.11 10.37
N VAL A 58 4.96 8.18 9.09
CA VAL A 58 4.94 7.01 8.24
C VAL A 58 6.09 6.11 8.67
N ILE A 59 5.78 4.85 8.98
CA ILE A 59 6.76 3.90 9.50
C ILE A 59 6.89 2.72 8.54
N THR A 60 8.13 2.34 8.25
CA THR A 60 8.41 1.12 7.47
C THR A 60 9.18 0.15 8.34
N ARG A 61 8.99 -1.14 8.07
CA ARG A 61 9.81 -2.18 8.70
C ARG A 61 9.91 -3.36 7.76
N GLU A 62 11.00 -4.09 7.91
CA GLU A 62 11.22 -5.29 7.13
C GLU A 62 10.42 -6.43 7.76
N VAL A 63 9.74 -7.18 6.93
CA VAL A 63 8.91 -8.29 7.39
C VAL A 63 9.09 -9.48 6.46
N SER A 64 8.64 -10.64 6.92
CA SER A 64 8.54 -11.82 6.08
C SER A 64 7.09 -11.90 5.57
N PHE A 65 6.92 -11.89 4.28
CA PHE A 65 5.61 -11.99 3.64
C PHE A 65 5.59 -13.27 2.83
N HIS A 66 4.98 -14.32 3.39
CA HIS A 66 4.98 -15.66 2.80
C HIS A 66 6.41 -16.14 2.49
N ASN A 67 7.30 -15.96 3.49
CA ASN A 67 8.71 -16.33 3.40
C ASN A 67 9.52 -15.52 2.39
N LYS A 68 9.01 -14.40 1.95
CA LYS A 68 9.73 -13.47 1.07
C LYS A 68 10.00 -12.17 1.82
N PHE A 69 11.13 -11.57 1.52
CA PHE A 69 11.43 -10.24 2.04
C PHE A 69 10.38 -9.25 1.57
N ALA A 70 9.88 -8.45 2.46
CA ALA A 70 8.96 -7.36 2.12
C ALA A 70 9.19 -6.19 3.07
N VAL A 71 8.75 -5.02 2.65
CA VAL A 71 8.73 -3.85 3.52
C VAL A 71 7.28 -3.48 3.77
N GLU A 72 6.90 -3.53 5.05
CA GLU A 72 5.59 -3.08 5.49
C GLU A 72 5.65 -1.59 5.74
N MET A 73 4.65 -0.85 5.27
CA MET A 73 4.55 0.57 5.54
C MET A 73 3.18 0.86 6.13
N ARG A 74 3.17 1.66 7.19
CA ARG A 74 1.94 2.10 7.86
C ARG A 74 1.98 3.60 8.03
N GLY A 75 0.85 4.24 7.82
CA GLY A 75 0.76 5.67 7.98
C GLY A 75 -0.65 6.16 7.75
N LEU A 76 -0.73 7.46 7.51
CA LEU A 76 -1.98 8.11 7.19
C LEU A 76 -1.94 8.64 5.77
N TRP A 77 -3.08 8.60 5.12
CA TRP A 77 -3.30 9.26 3.85
C TRP A 77 -4.26 10.43 4.06
N ARG A 78 -4.21 11.36 3.16
CA ARG A 78 -5.20 12.45 3.09
C ARG A 78 -5.40 12.84 1.65
N THR A 79 -6.46 13.58 1.40
CA THR A 79 -6.59 14.24 0.10
C THR A 79 -5.72 15.48 0.09
N ASP A 80 -5.31 15.92 -1.09
CA ASP A 80 -4.44 17.09 -1.23
C ASP A 80 -5.13 18.39 -0.77
N ASN A 81 -6.47 18.40 -0.71
CA ASN A 81 -7.23 19.54 -0.18
C ASN A 81 -7.58 19.40 1.31
N PHE A 82 -7.02 18.40 2.00
CA PHE A 82 -7.19 18.18 3.45
C PHE A 82 -8.63 17.88 3.89
N VAL A 83 -9.50 17.46 3.00
CA VAL A 83 -10.91 17.21 3.35
C VAL A 83 -11.11 15.80 3.93
N MET A 84 -10.37 14.82 3.40
CA MET A 84 -10.51 13.42 3.82
C MET A 84 -9.16 12.86 4.22
N GLY A 85 -9.19 11.83 5.06
CA GLY A 85 -7.97 11.12 5.43
C GLY A 85 -8.29 9.87 6.21
N GLY A 86 -7.28 9.06 6.44
CA GLY A 86 -7.42 7.83 7.21
C GLY A 86 -6.13 7.04 7.23
N PRO A 87 -6.14 5.86 7.84
CA PRO A 87 -4.95 5.01 7.88
C PRO A 87 -4.81 4.14 6.65
N PHE A 88 -3.57 3.69 6.42
CA PHE A 88 -3.27 2.69 5.40
C PHE A 88 -2.20 1.72 5.91
N VAL A 89 -2.15 0.56 5.30
CA VAL A 89 -1.09 -0.42 5.48
C VAL A 89 -0.74 -1.00 4.13
N SER A 90 0.56 -1.18 3.89
CA SER A 90 1.02 -1.69 2.60
C SER A 90 2.18 -2.65 2.76
N TYR A 91 2.42 -3.41 1.71
CA TYR A 91 3.58 -4.27 1.59
C TYR A 91 4.20 -4.07 0.21
N THR A 92 5.52 -3.94 0.21
CA THR A 92 6.30 -3.83 -1.03
C THR A 92 7.18 -5.06 -1.09
N LEU A 93 7.09 -5.81 -2.18
CA LEU A 93 7.89 -7.03 -2.33
C LEU A 93 8.25 -7.23 -3.80
N ALA A 94 9.34 -7.98 -4.02
CA ALA A 94 9.84 -8.21 -5.36
C ALA A 94 9.63 -9.65 -5.79
N ASP A 95 9.46 -9.84 -7.08
CA ASP A 95 9.58 -11.14 -7.72
C ASP A 95 10.81 -11.09 -8.63
N PRO A 96 11.99 -11.50 -8.11
CA PRO A 96 13.21 -11.41 -8.90
C PRO A 96 13.18 -12.25 -10.16
N SER A 97 12.45 -13.36 -10.16
CA SER A 97 12.38 -14.24 -11.32
C SER A 97 11.72 -13.56 -12.52
N LYS A 98 10.86 -12.57 -12.26
CA LYS A 98 10.20 -11.81 -13.31
C LYS A 98 10.70 -10.37 -13.38
N GLY A 99 11.61 -9.99 -12.50
CA GLY A 99 12.12 -8.62 -12.45
C GLY A 99 11.06 -7.60 -12.10
N MET A 100 10.08 -7.99 -11.28
CA MET A 100 8.94 -7.13 -10.93
C MET A 100 8.96 -6.75 -9.46
N LEU A 101 8.52 -5.54 -9.19
CA LEU A 101 8.28 -5.03 -7.84
C LEU A 101 6.78 -4.80 -7.69
N TYR A 102 6.22 -5.30 -6.59
CA TYR A 102 4.80 -5.17 -6.30
C TYR A 102 4.57 -4.30 -5.08
N TYR A 103 3.51 -3.53 -5.14
CA TYR A 103 3.03 -2.72 -4.02
C TYR A 103 1.56 -3.07 -3.82
N ILE A 104 1.22 -3.54 -2.63
CA ILE A 104 -0.17 -3.84 -2.29
C ILE A 104 -0.55 -3.02 -1.06
N GLU A 105 -1.71 -2.41 -1.11
CA GLU A 105 -2.13 -1.52 -0.03
C GLU A 105 -3.61 -1.67 0.27
N GLY A 106 -3.93 -1.55 1.56
CA GLY A 106 -5.30 -1.35 2.01
C GLY A 106 -5.39 -0.03 2.74
N PHE A 107 -6.44 0.74 2.47
CA PHE A 107 -6.69 1.99 3.18
C PHE A 107 -8.18 2.14 3.46
N THR A 108 -8.49 3.02 4.41
CA THR A 108 -9.87 3.20 4.80
C THR A 108 -10.15 4.67 5.10
N PHE A 109 -11.39 5.06 4.83
CA PHE A 109 -11.97 6.31 5.30
C PHE A 109 -13.16 5.91 6.18
N SER A 110 -12.97 5.98 7.50
CA SER A 110 -13.96 5.51 8.47
C SER A 110 -13.97 6.45 9.67
N PRO A 111 -14.38 7.70 9.47
CA PRO A 111 -14.33 8.68 10.55
C PRO A 111 -15.21 8.23 11.72
N GLY A 112 -14.70 8.36 12.94
CA GLY A 112 -15.42 8.00 14.13
C GLY A 112 -15.46 6.52 14.46
N LYS A 113 -14.79 5.68 13.70
CA LYS A 113 -14.74 4.23 13.94
C LYS A 113 -13.41 3.82 14.53
N ASP A 114 -13.39 2.60 15.12
CA ASP A 114 -12.13 2.02 15.56
C ASP A 114 -11.36 1.52 14.35
N GLN A 115 -10.41 2.33 13.91
CA GLN A 115 -9.69 2.05 12.67
C GLN A 115 -8.69 0.91 12.82
N ARG A 116 -8.34 0.53 14.04
CA ARG A 116 -7.44 -0.60 14.25
C ARG A 116 -8.04 -1.91 13.78
N GLU A 117 -9.33 -2.12 14.04
CA GLU A 117 -9.99 -3.34 13.58
C GLU A 117 -10.08 -3.38 12.06
N ILE A 118 -10.38 -2.24 11.46
CA ILE A 118 -10.47 -2.16 10.01
C ILE A 118 -9.11 -2.43 9.37
N ILE A 119 -8.05 -1.88 9.94
CA ILE A 119 -6.69 -2.13 9.44
C ILE A 119 -6.33 -3.61 9.58
N ARG A 120 -6.74 -4.27 10.66
CA ARG A 120 -6.51 -5.72 10.80
C ARG A 120 -7.22 -6.51 9.72
N GLU A 121 -8.45 -6.13 9.38
CA GLU A 121 -9.16 -6.77 8.28
C GLU A 121 -8.41 -6.59 6.97
N LEU A 122 -7.92 -5.37 6.73
CA LEU A 122 -7.16 -5.08 5.51
C LEU A 122 -5.89 -5.91 5.46
N GLU A 123 -5.16 -6.02 6.59
CA GLU A 123 -3.97 -6.87 6.66
C GLU A 123 -4.29 -8.31 6.28
N THR A 124 -5.40 -8.83 6.81
CA THR A 124 -5.81 -10.20 6.51
C THR A 124 -6.07 -10.38 5.03
N ILE A 125 -6.73 -9.42 4.41
CA ILE A 125 -7.00 -9.47 2.98
C ILE A 125 -5.71 -9.38 2.19
N LEU A 126 -4.83 -8.44 2.54
CA LEU A 126 -3.55 -8.28 1.84
C LEU A 126 -2.70 -9.54 1.95
N TYR A 127 -2.79 -10.23 3.07
CA TYR A 127 -1.98 -11.42 3.28
C TYR A 127 -2.43 -12.60 2.41
N THR A 128 -3.53 -12.49 1.69
CA THR A 128 -3.94 -13.48 0.70
C THR A 128 -3.24 -13.28 -0.64
N PHE A 129 -2.55 -12.14 -0.81
CA PHE A 129 -1.85 -11.85 -2.06
C PHE A 129 -0.72 -12.87 -2.29
N ARG A 130 -0.63 -13.33 -3.53
CA ARG A 130 0.46 -14.23 -3.98
C ARG A 130 0.94 -13.75 -5.33
N ILE A 131 2.24 -13.76 -5.53
CA ILE A 131 2.78 -13.52 -6.86
C ILE A 131 2.63 -14.80 -7.67
N SER A 132 2.43 -14.66 -8.98
CA SER A 132 2.07 -15.79 -9.82
C SER A 132 3.11 -16.90 -9.84
N SER A 133 4.39 -16.58 -9.62
CA SER A 133 5.42 -17.60 -9.54
C SER A 133 5.25 -18.53 -8.34
N GLU A 134 4.55 -18.06 -7.29
CA GLU A 134 4.25 -18.89 -6.13
C GLU A 134 3.06 -19.81 -6.38
N LEU A 135 2.18 -19.39 -7.27
CA LEU A 135 0.98 -20.17 -7.59
C LEU A 135 1.25 -21.29 -8.59
N THR A 136 2.33 -21.17 -9.34
CA THR A 136 2.74 -22.24 -10.24
C THR A 136 3.45 -23.30 -9.42
N THR A 137 2.70 -24.15 -8.76
CA THR A 137 3.26 -25.32 -8.13
C THR A 137 3.66 -26.29 -9.22
N PRO A 138 4.89 -26.84 -9.17
CA PRO A 138 5.24 -27.95 -10.07
C PRO A 138 4.36 -29.12 -9.68
N VAL A 139 3.61 -29.51 -10.59
CA VAL A 139 2.78 -30.66 -10.36
C VAL A 139 3.60 -31.88 -10.45
N LYS A 140 3.66 -32.31 -10.31
CA LYS A 140 4.03 -33.20 -10.57
C LYS A 140 3.88 -34.11 -10.70
N ASN A 141 4.00 -34.45 -10.96
CA ASN A 141 3.77 -35.07 -11.26
C ASN A 141 4.12 -35.75 -11.15
#